data_843585ed5c054db26013d4549a391407
#
_entry.id   843585ed5c054db26013d4549a391407
#
_cell.length_a   1.000
_cell.length_b   1.000
_cell.length_c   1.000
_cell.angle_alpha   90.00
_cell.angle_beta   90.00
_cell.angle_gamma   90.00
#
_symmetry.space_group_name_H-M   'P 1'
#
loop_
_entity.id
_entity.type
_entity.pdbx_description
1 polymer ?
#
loop_
_entity_poly.entity_id
_entity_poly.type
_entity_poly.pdbx_seq_one_letter_code
_entity_poly.pdbx_strand_id
1 'polypeptide(L)'
;AIIDADTETVKVYSDVPTWKSKNNITQPSQLVTWPKYTLGGKIYHSSVHQAGVMSKTDATEDLGGGSPCESASNKTIQIDGMALADGTEVLLDLVKANYLNSNGIITALNLTGSFVSWGNETACYPANTDVTDYFYCVSRMFSWVANSVILSMWSKVDKKLNKRLIESVTQSINIWLNGLMAEEKILGGRVEYL
;
A
#
# COMPACT_ATOMS: atom_id res chain seq x y z
N ALA A 1 -8.04 1.80 -1.60
CA ALA A 1 -8.08 2.83 -2.65
C ALA A 1 -6.83 3.70 -2.57
N ILE A 2 -6.33 4.22 -3.71
CA ILE A 2 -5.27 5.23 -3.77
C ILE A 2 -5.93 6.53 -4.25
N ILE A 3 -5.74 7.61 -3.49
CA ILE A 3 -6.44 8.88 -3.65
C ILE A 3 -5.41 9.98 -3.88
N ASP A 4 -5.55 10.73 -4.97
CA ASP A 4 -4.74 11.93 -5.18
C ASP A 4 -5.28 13.09 -4.34
N ALA A 5 -4.42 13.75 -3.58
CA ALA A 5 -4.79 15.01 -2.96
C ALA A 5 -5.03 16.07 -4.05
N ASP A 6 -6.06 16.87 -3.87
CA ASP A 6 -6.47 17.86 -4.84
C ASP A 6 -5.42 18.97 -4.99
N THR A 7 -4.69 18.97 -6.09
CA THR A 7 -3.62 19.93 -6.39
C THR A 7 -4.13 21.26 -6.99
N GLU A 8 -5.44 21.42 -7.18
CA GLU A 8 -6.04 22.72 -7.52
C GLU A 8 -6.18 23.58 -6.25
N THR A 9 -6.59 22.96 -5.14
CA THR A 9 -6.81 23.64 -3.86
C THR A 9 -5.62 23.54 -2.92
N VAL A 10 -4.85 22.42 -2.97
CA VAL A 10 -3.70 22.15 -2.10
C VAL A 10 -2.41 22.37 -2.85
N LYS A 11 -1.84 23.57 -2.73
CA LYS A 11 -0.64 23.98 -3.47
C LYS A 11 0.66 23.81 -2.67
N VAL A 12 0.57 23.66 -1.36
CA VAL A 12 1.72 23.54 -0.46
C VAL A 12 1.65 22.22 0.30
N TYR A 13 2.79 21.59 0.48
CA TYR A 13 2.90 20.30 1.17
C TYR A 13 2.34 20.31 2.60
N SER A 14 2.41 21.46 3.29
CA SER A 14 1.90 21.62 4.66
C SER A 14 0.37 21.55 4.77
N ASP A 15 -0.34 21.80 3.68
CA ASP A 15 -1.81 21.86 3.67
C ASP A 15 -2.44 20.49 3.36
N VAL A 16 -1.65 19.55 2.84
CA VAL A 16 -2.12 18.20 2.48
C VAL A 16 -2.74 17.46 3.67
N PRO A 17 -2.14 17.45 4.88
CA PRO A 17 -2.75 16.80 6.05
C PRO A 17 -4.10 17.43 6.44
N THR A 18 -4.23 18.75 6.32
CA THR A 18 -5.49 19.46 6.58
C THR A 18 -6.55 19.08 5.55
N TRP A 19 -6.19 18.98 4.28
CA TRP A 19 -7.07 18.52 3.21
C TRP A 19 -7.53 17.07 3.47
N LYS A 20 -6.60 16.18 3.83
CA LYS A 20 -6.90 14.79 4.18
C LYS A 20 -7.95 14.70 5.30
N SER A 21 -7.76 15.46 6.37
CA SER A 21 -8.66 15.49 7.53
C SER A 21 -10.05 16.05 7.17
N LYS A 22 -10.10 17.14 6.41
CA LYS A 22 -11.37 17.74 5.95
C LYS A 22 -12.22 16.80 5.10
N ASN A 23 -11.58 15.93 4.32
CA ASN A 23 -12.26 14.97 3.46
C ASN A 23 -12.51 13.61 4.15
N ASN A 24 -12.24 13.48 5.46
CA ASN A 24 -12.40 12.25 6.24
C ASN A 24 -11.67 11.03 5.63
N ILE A 25 -10.49 11.26 5.02
CA ILE A 25 -9.67 10.19 4.43
C ILE A 25 -8.78 9.64 5.55
N THR A 26 -9.31 8.65 6.29
CA THR A 26 -8.67 8.14 7.53
C THR A 26 -8.71 6.62 7.65
N GLN A 27 -9.05 5.91 6.58
CA GLN A 27 -9.19 4.46 6.62
C GLN A 27 -7.88 3.74 6.32
N PRO A 28 -7.60 2.59 6.97
CA PRO A 28 -6.43 1.75 6.67
C PRO A 28 -6.39 1.22 5.22
N SER A 29 -7.56 1.13 4.58
CA SER A 29 -7.70 0.70 3.19
C SER A 29 -7.46 1.81 2.16
N GLN A 30 -7.15 3.04 2.61
CA GLN A 30 -6.91 4.22 1.78
C GLN A 30 -5.44 4.61 1.82
N LEU A 31 -4.91 5.03 0.67
CA LEU A 31 -3.60 5.66 0.53
C LEU A 31 -3.81 7.05 -0.06
N VAL A 32 -3.04 8.01 0.39
CA VAL A 32 -3.07 9.38 -0.16
C VAL A 32 -1.75 9.67 -0.84
N THR A 33 -1.81 10.23 -2.03
CA THR A 33 -0.63 10.63 -2.81
C THR A 33 -0.67 12.12 -3.11
N TRP A 34 0.47 12.78 -3.12
CA TRP A 34 0.67 14.17 -3.51
C TRP A 34 2.14 14.40 -3.87
N PRO A 35 2.48 15.28 -4.82
CA PRO A 35 1.64 15.98 -5.79
C PRO A 35 1.38 15.11 -7.04
N LYS A 36 0.98 15.71 -8.16
CA LYS A 36 0.94 15.05 -9.48
C LYS A 36 2.34 14.83 -10.01
N TYR A 37 2.50 13.89 -10.94
CA TYR A 37 3.77 13.56 -11.55
C TYR A 37 3.83 14.00 -13.00
N THR A 38 5.02 14.35 -13.48
CA THR A 38 5.27 14.70 -14.89
C THR A 38 6.08 13.62 -15.57
N LEU A 39 5.70 13.32 -16.81
CA LEU A 39 6.42 12.39 -17.66
C LEU A 39 6.22 12.79 -19.14
N GLY A 40 7.34 13.00 -19.88
CA GLY A 40 7.28 13.41 -21.28
C GLY A 40 6.52 14.72 -21.51
N GLY A 41 6.62 15.67 -20.59
CA GLY A 41 5.95 16.97 -20.66
C GLY A 41 4.46 16.94 -20.36
N LYS A 42 3.91 15.83 -19.88
CA LYS A 42 2.49 15.68 -19.49
C LYS A 42 2.37 15.48 -17.99
N ILE A 43 1.24 15.89 -17.44
CA ILE A 43 0.91 15.76 -16.01
C ILE A 43 -0.02 14.57 -15.84
N TYR A 44 0.32 13.70 -14.88
CA TYR A 44 -0.41 12.48 -14.54
C TYR A 44 -0.79 12.44 -13.07
N HIS A 45 -1.80 11.66 -12.76
CA HIS A 45 -2.16 11.35 -11.38
C HIS A 45 -1.10 10.49 -10.71
N SER A 46 -0.64 10.90 -9.55
CA SER A 46 0.36 10.15 -8.78
C SER A 46 -0.16 8.81 -8.29
N SER A 47 -1.46 8.71 -8.01
CA SER A 47 -2.12 7.45 -7.64
C SER A 47 -1.93 6.34 -8.68
N VAL A 48 -1.96 6.68 -9.97
CA VAL A 48 -1.77 5.71 -11.07
C VAL A 48 -0.34 5.18 -11.08
N HIS A 49 0.64 6.06 -10.96
CA HIS A 49 2.05 5.66 -10.88
C HIS A 49 2.33 4.84 -9.63
N GLN A 50 1.77 5.24 -8.48
CA GLN A 50 1.90 4.49 -7.24
C GLN A 50 1.30 3.09 -7.35
N ALA A 51 0.11 2.95 -7.96
CA ALA A 51 -0.48 1.64 -8.23
C ALA A 51 0.43 0.79 -9.13
N GLY A 52 1.04 1.39 -10.15
CA GLY A 52 1.99 0.72 -11.04
C GLY A 52 3.23 0.21 -10.32
N VAL A 53 3.85 1.03 -9.45
CA VAL A 53 5.02 0.63 -8.66
C VAL A 53 4.65 -0.48 -7.67
N MET A 54 3.50 -0.37 -6.98
CA MET A 54 3.00 -1.40 -6.07
C MET A 54 2.76 -2.72 -6.81
N SER A 55 2.08 -2.70 -7.96
CA SER A 55 1.82 -3.90 -8.76
C SER A 55 3.11 -4.54 -9.28
N LYS A 56 4.09 -3.72 -9.70
CA LYS A 56 5.39 -4.22 -10.13
C LYS A 56 6.14 -4.87 -8.97
N THR A 57 6.13 -4.25 -7.79
CA THR A 57 6.76 -4.80 -6.58
C THR A 57 6.13 -6.13 -6.20
N ASP A 58 4.80 -6.21 -6.18
CA ASP A 58 4.06 -7.43 -5.85
C ASP A 58 4.36 -8.57 -6.84
N ALA A 59 4.48 -8.26 -8.13
CA ALA A 59 4.69 -9.26 -9.19
C ALA A 59 6.14 -9.71 -9.36
N THR A 60 7.13 -8.94 -8.91
CA THR A 60 8.55 -9.27 -9.06
C THR A 60 8.93 -10.40 -8.10
N GLU A 61 9.56 -11.46 -8.63
CA GLU A 61 9.87 -12.70 -7.91
C GLU A 61 10.74 -12.46 -6.67
N ASP A 62 11.79 -11.65 -6.83
CA ASP A 62 12.73 -11.31 -5.73
C ASP A 62 12.15 -10.31 -4.69
N LEU A 63 10.93 -9.82 -4.87
CA LEU A 63 10.27 -8.87 -3.97
C LEU A 63 8.98 -9.49 -3.39
N GLY A 64 7.84 -9.19 -3.99
CA GLY A 64 6.53 -9.69 -3.53
C GLY A 64 6.25 -11.13 -3.92
N GLY A 65 6.82 -11.61 -5.04
CA GLY A 65 6.63 -12.98 -5.53
C GLY A 65 5.15 -13.36 -5.67
N GLY A 66 4.33 -12.45 -6.20
CA GLY A 66 2.88 -12.63 -6.32
C GLY A 66 2.07 -12.26 -5.07
N SER A 67 2.69 -11.67 -4.05
CA SER A 67 2.02 -11.23 -2.82
C SER A 67 2.41 -9.79 -2.44
N PRO A 68 1.59 -9.06 -1.67
CA PRO A 68 1.87 -7.68 -1.27
C PRO A 68 2.73 -7.58 0.00
N CYS A 69 3.66 -8.51 0.23
CA CYS A 69 4.48 -8.55 1.43
C CYS A 69 5.59 -7.48 1.45
N GLU A 70 5.99 -6.98 0.29
CA GLU A 70 7.06 -5.99 0.14
C GLU A 70 6.52 -4.58 -0.01
N SER A 71 7.22 -3.59 0.56
CA SER A 71 6.87 -2.18 0.41
C SER A 71 7.33 -1.63 -0.95
N ALA A 72 6.47 -0.85 -1.59
CA ALA A 72 6.84 -0.08 -2.78
C ALA A 72 7.61 1.21 -2.44
N SER A 73 7.77 1.57 -1.17
CA SER A 73 8.60 2.69 -0.75
C SER A 73 10.06 2.43 -1.12
N ASN A 74 10.76 3.47 -1.55
CA ASN A 74 12.13 3.41 -2.06
C ASN A 74 12.32 2.56 -3.34
N LYS A 75 11.23 2.22 -4.04
CA LYS A 75 11.31 1.58 -5.36
C LYS A 75 11.25 2.65 -6.46
N THR A 76 12.03 2.44 -7.53
CA THR A 76 12.12 3.39 -8.64
C THR A 76 10.77 3.63 -9.30
N ILE A 77 10.44 4.90 -9.50
CA ILE A 77 9.27 5.37 -10.23
C ILE A 77 9.74 6.14 -11.46
N GLN A 78 9.15 5.84 -12.62
CA GLN A 78 9.53 6.48 -13.88
C GLN A 78 8.73 7.78 -14.06
N ILE A 79 9.33 8.89 -13.63
CA ILE A 79 8.80 10.25 -13.77
C ILE A 79 9.95 11.21 -14.05
N ASP A 80 9.66 12.34 -14.69
CA ASP A 80 10.63 13.38 -14.96
C ASP A 80 10.64 14.44 -13.84
N GLY A 81 9.52 14.60 -13.13
CA GLY A 81 9.37 15.59 -12.08
C GLY A 81 8.00 15.51 -11.39
N MET A 82 7.72 16.51 -10.59
CA MET A 82 6.47 16.66 -9.87
C MET A 82 5.87 18.04 -10.13
N ALA A 83 4.54 18.11 -10.26
CA ALA A 83 3.85 19.37 -10.52
C ALA A 83 2.45 19.41 -9.86
N LEU A 84 1.92 20.62 -9.76
CA LEU A 84 0.51 20.87 -9.46
C LEU A 84 -0.35 20.71 -10.71
N ALA A 85 -1.66 20.82 -10.57
CA ALA A 85 -2.60 20.75 -11.70
C ALA A 85 -2.39 21.85 -12.74
N ASP A 86 -1.94 23.02 -12.30
CA ASP A 86 -1.68 24.20 -13.15
C ASP A 86 -0.29 24.14 -13.85
N GLY A 87 0.48 23.06 -13.66
CA GLY A 87 1.82 22.90 -14.22
C GLY A 87 2.94 23.50 -13.38
N THR A 88 2.64 24.12 -12.25
CA THR A 88 3.65 24.64 -11.34
C THR A 88 4.51 23.49 -10.82
N GLU A 89 5.83 23.57 -11.00
CA GLU A 89 6.78 22.57 -10.54
C GLU A 89 6.80 22.49 -9.00
N VAL A 90 6.85 21.28 -8.47
CA VAL A 90 6.94 21.02 -7.02
C VAL A 90 8.27 20.33 -6.75
N LEU A 91 9.12 20.98 -5.93
CA LEU A 91 10.39 20.44 -5.49
C LEU A 91 10.27 20.00 -4.01
N LEU A 92 10.42 18.71 -3.78
CA LEU A 92 10.45 18.13 -2.45
C LEU A 92 11.87 17.73 -2.08
N ASP A 93 12.32 18.22 -0.95
CA ASP A 93 13.50 17.73 -0.24
C ASP A 93 13.11 16.61 0.75
N LEU A 94 14.10 15.96 1.33
CA LEU A 94 13.88 14.87 2.28
C LEU A 94 13.05 15.31 3.50
N VAL A 95 13.20 16.57 3.96
CA VAL A 95 12.47 17.08 5.13
C VAL A 95 10.98 17.19 4.81
N LYS A 96 10.63 17.77 3.67
CA LYS A 96 9.24 17.90 3.22
C LYS A 96 8.61 16.54 2.92
N ALA A 97 9.35 15.64 2.28
CA ALA A 97 8.89 14.28 2.00
C ALA A 97 8.62 13.49 3.29
N ASN A 98 9.50 13.60 4.27
CA ASN A 98 9.30 12.96 5.58
C ASN A 98 8.14 13.61 6.38
N TYR A 99 7.92 14.92 6.24
CA TYR A 99 6.73 15.57 6.80
C TYR A 99 5.44 15.01 6.21
N LEU A 100 5.38 14.80 4.90
CA LEU A 100 4.23 14.17 4.24
C LEU A 100 4.03 12.74 4.75
N ASN A 101 5.09 11.94 4.82
CA ASN A 101 5.02 10.56 5.32
C ASN A 101 4.53 10.51 6.77
N SER A 102 5.04 11.38 7.65
CA SER A 102 4.58 11.44 9.04
C SER A 102 3.10 11.82 9.20
N ASN A 103 2.43 12.16 8.11
CA ASN A 103 1.00 12.39 8.02
C ASN A 103 0.24 11.38 7.15
N GLY A 104 0.89 10.24 6.80
CA GLY A 104 0.28 9.18 6.01
C GLY A 104 0.02 9.59 4.56
N ILE A 105 0.97 10.32 3.95
CA ILE A 105 0.89 10.79 2.57
C ILE A 105 2.13 10.29 1.82
N ILE A 106 1.89 9.59 0.73
CA ILE A 106 2.94 9.04 -0.15
C ILE A 106 3.31 10.10 -1.19
N THR A 107 4.59 10.22 -1.46
CA THR A 107 5.14 11.14 -2.47
C THR A 107 6.23 10.47 -3.30
N ALA A 108 6.90 11.22 -4.15
CA ALA A 108 8.14 10.80 -4.78
C ALA A 108 9.32 11.65 -4.28
N LEU A 109 10.50 11.08 -4.27
CA LEU A 109 11.73 11.72 -3.83
C LEU A 109 12.86 11.40 -4.79
N ASN A 110 13.68 12.40 -5.10
CA ASN A 110 14.89 12.23 -5.90
C ASN A 110 16.10 12.66 -5.06
N LEU A 111 16.86 11.67 -4.57
CA LEU A 111 18.11 11.91 -3.85
C LEU A 111 19.36 11.46 -4.63
N THR A 112 19.21 10.50 -5.55
CA THR A 112 20.35 9.84 -6.21
C THR A 112 20.32 9.97 -7.73
N GLY A 113 19.57 10.94 -8.25
CA GLY A 113 19.42 11.18 -9.69
C GLY A 113 18.27 10.40 -10.34
N SER A 114 17.55 9.58 -9.57
CA SER A 114 16.33 8.92 -10.01
C SER A 114 15.20 9.12 -8.98
N PHE A 115 13.96 9.19 -9.45
CA PHE A 115 12.83 9.28 -8.56
C PHE A 115 12.49 7.90 -7.99
N VAL A 116 12.18 7.89 -6.68
CA VAL A 116 11.67 6.72 -5.97
C VAL A 116 10.32 7.07 -5.32
N SER A 117 9.42 6.10 -5.21
CA SER A 117 8.23 6.25 -4.37
C SER A 117 8.67 6.37 -2.91
N TRP A 118 8.08 7.29 -2.14
CA TRP A 118 8.48 7.59 -0.77
C TRP A 118 7.27 7.66 0.16
N GLY A 119 7.18 6.68 1.05
CA GLY A 119 6.11 6.52 2.03
C GLY A 119 5.57 5.09 2.07
N ASN A 120 5.24 4.62 3.27
CA ASN A 120 4.76 3.28 3.54
C ASN A 120 3.49 3.28 4.41
N GLU A 121 2.97 4.45 4.74
CA GLU A 121 1.84 4.63 5.66
C GLU A 121 0.53 4.72 4.89
N THR A 122 -0.54 4.22 5.54
CA THR A 122 -1.92 4.39 5.08
C THR A 122 -2.49 5.73 5.54
N ALA A 123 -3.66 6.07 5.02
CA ALA A 123 -4.35 7.30 5.38
C ALA A 123 -4.78 7.37 6.86
N CYS A 124 -4.84 6.26 7.59
CA CYS A 124 -5.18 6.28 9.02
C CYS A 124 -4.08 6.87 9.90
N TYR A 125 -2.83 6.88 9.42
CA TYR A 125 -1.71 7.46 10.15
C TYR A 125 -1.76 9.01 10.11
N PRO A 126 -1.42 9.75 11.18
CA PRO A 126 -0.90 9.30 12.49
C PRO A 126 -1.98 9.01 13.55
N ALA A 127 -3.26 9.13 13.23
CA ALA A 127 -4.34 8.94 14.22
C ALA A 127 -4.43 7.49 14.72
N ASN A 128 -4.14 6.52 13.85
CA ASN A 128 -4.01 5.11 14.21
C ASN A 128 -2.56 4.66 13.98
N THR A 129 -1.95 4.09 15.03
CA THR A 129 -0.57 3.60 15.04
C THR A 129 -0.48 2.08 15.19
N ASP A 130 -1.58 1.37 15.00
CA ASP A 130 -1.56 -0.09 14.93
C ASP A 130 -0.80 -0.53 13.66
N VAL A 131 0.25 -1.33 13.84
CA VAL A 131 1.13 -1.79 12.76
C VAL A 131 0.35 -2.49 11.64
N THR A 132 -0.74 -3.18 11.99
CA THR A 132 -1.59 -3.89 11.02
C THR A 132 -2.40 -2.95 10.14
N ASP A 133 -2.63 -1.72 10.60
CA ASP A 133 -3.46 -0.74 9.93
C ASP A 133 -2.64 0.33 9.21
N TYR A 134 -1.58 0.86 9.86
CA TYR A 134 -0.89 2.02 9.30
C TYR A 134 0.15 1.68 8.27
N PHE A 135 0.78 0.49 8.29
CA PHE A 135 1.64 0.06 7.20
C PHE A 135 0.82 -0.59 6.07
N TYR A 136 0.83 0.04 4.89
CA TYR A 136 -0.01 -0.43 3.80
C TYR A 136 0.38 -1.83 3.29
N CYS A 137 1.65 -2.21 3.29
CA CYS A 137 2.08 -3.55 2.90
C CYS A 137 1.55 -4.61 3.87
N VAL A 138 1.57 -4.34 5.18
CA VAL A 138 1.04 -5.23 6.21
C VAL A 138 -0.48 -5.35 6.08
N SER A 139 -1.21 -4.23 6.02
CA SER A 139 -2.67 -4.20 5.83
C SER A 139 -3.11 -4.92 4.55
N ARG A 140 -2.38 -4.73 3.45
CA ARG A 140 -2.63 -5.44 2.19
C ARG A 140 -2.35 -6.93 2.29
N MET A 141 -1.28 -7.32 3.00
CA MET A 141 -0.92 -8.73 3.20
C MET A 141 -2.02 -9.46 3.99
N PHE A 142 -2.54 -8.87 5.08
CA PHE A 142 -3.68 -9.43 5.80
C PHE A 142 -4.91 -9.59 4.89
N SER A 143 -5.23 -8.58 4.10
CA SER A 143 -6.35 -8.63 3.15
C SER A 143 -6.14 -9.69 2.08
N TRP A 144 -4.93 -9.84 1.56
CA TRP A 144 -4.56 -10.84 0.57
C TRP A 144 -4.68 -12.27 1.13
N VAL A 145 -4.17 -12.51 2.34
CA VAL A 145 -4.31 -13.79 3.05
C VAL A 145 -5.78 -14.14 3.27
N ALA A 146 -6.56 -13.19 3.79
CA ALA A 146 -7.99 -13.39 4.03
C ALA A 146 -8.74 -13.75 2.73
N ASN A 147 -8.52 -12.99 1.66
CA ASN A 147 -9.15 -13.26 0.36
C ASN A 147 -8.72 -14.62 -0.22
N SER A 148 -7.43 -14.99 -0.10
CA SER A 148 -6.93 -16.28 -0.57
C SER A 148 -7.58 -17.44 0.17
N VAL A 149 -7.76 -17.32 1.49
CA VAL A 149 -8.48 -18.33 2.30
C VAL A 149 -9.95 -18.41 1.89
N ILE A 150 -10.65 -17.27 1.77
CA ILE A 150 -12.05 -17.23 1.35
C ILE A 150 -12.24 -17.92 0.00
N LEU A 151 -11.43 -17.56 -1.00
CA LEU A 151 -11.54 -18.11 -2.35
C LEU A 151 -11.20 -19.61 -2.39
N SER A 152 -10.18 -20.05 -1.68
CA SER A 152 -9.79 -21.48 -1.64
C SER A 152 -10.82 -22.33 -0.92
N MET A 153 -11.54 -21.77 0.06
CA MET A 153 -12.56 -22.47 0.84
C MET A 153 -13.98 -22.30 0.29
N TRP A 154 -14.16 -21.52 -0.78
CA TRP A 154 -15.48 -21.25 -1.37
C TRP A 154 -16.28 -22.51 -1.67
N SER A 155 -15.63 -23.56 -2.17
CA SER A 155 -16.26 -24.85 -2.48
C SER A 155 -16.76 -25.63 -1.24
N LYS A 156 -16.44 -25.18 -0.03
CA LYS A 156 -16.87 -25.77 1.24
C LYS A 156 -18.07 -25.07 1.86
N VAL A 157 -18.45 -23.90 1.33
CA VAL A 157 -19.62 -23.16 1.77
C VAL A 157 -20.88 -24.02 1.59
N ASP A 158 -21.80 -23.94 2.51
CA ASP A 158 -23.06 -24.68 2.57
C ASP A 158 -22.93 -26.24 2.64
N LYS A 159 -21.73 -26.76 2.85
CA LYS A 159 -21.55 -28.19 3.10
C LYS A 159 -21.86 -28.55 4.55
N LYS A 160 -22.29 -29.79 4.74
CA LYS A 160 -22.53 -30.32 6.07
C LYS A 160 -21.28 -30.25 6.93
N LEU A 161 -21.37 -29.48 8.03
CA LEU A 161 -20.27 -29.31 8.97
C LEU A 161 -20.08 -30.62 9.77
N ASN A 162 -18.85 -31.13 9.73
CA ASN A 162 -18.42 -32.27 10.55
C ASN A 162 -16.93 -32.09 10.93
N LYS A 163 -16.52 -32.81 11.96
CA LYS A 163 -15.16 -32.75 12.51
C LYS A 163 -14.07 -32.95 11.44
N ARG A 164 -14.26 -33.92 10.56
CA ARG A 164 -13.31 -34.22 9.47
C ARG A 164 -13.15 -33.06 8.50
N LEU A 165 -14.24 -32.33 8.19
CA LEU A 165 -14.18 -31.16 7.32
C LEU A 165 -13.41 -30.02 7.99
N ILE A 166 -13.68 -29.78 9.28
CA ILE A 166 -12.99 -28.74 10.08
C ILE A 166 -11.49 -29.03 10.12
N GLU A 167 -11.09 -30.25 10.49
CA GLU A 167 -9.69 -30.66 10.53
C GLU A 167 -9.00 -30.54 9.17
N SER A 168 -9.66 -30.95 8.10
CA SER A 168 -9.13 -30.85 6.74
C SER A 168 -8.90 -29.38 6.31
N VAL A 169 -9.85 -28.49 6.59
CA VAL A 169 -9.74 -27.06 6.30
C VAL A 169 -8.61 -26.43 7.10
N THR A 170 -8.59 -26.66 8.41
CA THR A 170 -7.56 -26.13 9.32
C THR A 170 -6.15 -26.58 8.89
N GLN A 171 -5.98 -27.85 8.59
CA GLN A 171 -4.69 -28.41 8.13
C GLN A 171 -4.26 -27.80 6.79
N SER A 172 -5.18 -27.68 5.83
CA SER A 172 -4.86 -27.12 4.51
C SER A 172 -4.38 -25.66 4.61
N ILE A 173 -5.06 -24.87 5.45
CA ILE A 173 -4.66 -23.45 5.65
C ILE A 173 -3.30 -23.38 6.36
N ASN A 174 -3.07 -24.19 7.38
CA ASN A 174 -1.80 -24.20 8.10
C ASN A 174 -0.61 -24.64 7.22
N ILE A 175 -0.80 -25.61 6.32
CA ILE A 175 0.23 -26.02 5.35
C ILE A 175 0.56 -24.84 4.43
N TRP A 176 -0.44 -24.13 3.93
CA TRP A 176 -0.23 -22.97 3.08
C TRP A 176 0.47 -21.82 3.81
N LEU A 177 0.07 -21.50 5.04
CA LEU A 177 0.73 -20.48 5.87
C LEU A 177 2.20 -20.84 6.15
N ASN A 178 2.49 -22.12 6.42
CA ASN A 178 3.87 -22.59 6.57
C ASN A 178 4.67 -22.43 5.26
N GLY A 179 4.03 -22.59 4.10
CA GLY A 179 4.65 -22.30 2.80
C GLY A 179 5.03 -20.83 2.67
N LEU A 180 4.12 -19.90 3.02
CA LEU A 180 4.41 -18.45 3.01
C LEU A 180 5.53 -18.08 4.00
N MET A 181 5.60 -18.75 5.13
CA MET A 181 6.69 -18.57 6.10
C MET A 181 8.03 -19.08 5.54
N ALA A 182 8.04 -20.22 4.85
CA ALA A 182 9.24 -20.76 4.22
C ALA A 182 9.77 -19.88 3.07
N GLU A 183 8.86 -19.13 2.41
CA GLU A 183 9.19 -18.11 1.41
C GLU A 183 9.50 -16.72 2.01
N GLU A 184 9.61 -16.62 3.32
CA GLU A 184 9.89 -15.40 4.09
C GLU A 184 8.88 -14.26 3.87
N LYS A 185 7.67 -14.56 3.36
CA LYS A 185 6.60 -13.58 3.10
C LYS A 185 5.84 -13.17 4.35
N ILE A 186 5.82 -14.04 5.37
CA ILE A 186 5.24 -13.80 6.69
C ILE A 186 6.15 -14.38 7.77
N LEU A 187 6.11 -13.81 8.97
CA LEU A 187 6.88 -14.30 10.11
C LEU A 187 6.30 -15.57 10.72
N GLY A 188 5.03 -15.82 10.52
CA GLY A 188 4.31 -17.00 10.97
C GLY A 188 2.81 -16.81 10.92
N GLY A 189 2.07 -17.91 10.99
CA GLY A 189 0.62 -17.89 11.01
C GLY A 189 0.06 -19.25 11.39
N ARG A 190 -1.06 -19.25 12.11
CA ARG A 190 -1.72 -20.47 12.54
C ARG A 190 -3.23 -20.26 12.60
N VAL A 191 -3.96 -21.25 12.13
CA VAL A 191 -5.42 -21.34 12.28
C VAL A 191 -5.74 -22.48 13.22
N GLU A 192 -6.61 -22.21 14.18
CA GLU A 192 -7.13 -23.19 15.13
C GLU A 192 -8.65 -23.12 15.15
N TYR A 193 -9.26 -24.28 15.41
CA TYR A 193 -10.67 -24.36 15.74
C TYR A 193 -10.83 -24.37 17.26
N LEU A 194 -11.61 -23.44 17.77
CA LEU A 194 -11.91 -23.27 19.18
C LEU A 194 -13.23 -23.94 19.55
#